data_fc10e7046019e3b6c98e5407b86aff6d
#
_entry.id   fc10e7046019e3b6c98e5407b86aff6d
#
_cell.length_a   1.000
_cell.length_b   1.000
_cell.length_c   1.000
_cell.angle_alpha   90.00
_cell.angle_beta   90.00
_cell.angle_gamma   90.00
#
_symmetry.space_group_name_H-M   'P 1'
#
loop_
_entity.id
_entity.type
_entity.pdbx_description
1 polymer ?
#
loop_
_entity_poly.entity_id
_entity_poly.type
_entity_poly.pdbx_seq_one_letter_code
_entity_poly.pdbx_strand_id
1 'polypeptide(L)'
;NWSRGEQLAAARAAFEERGFTAHTPTLRHHELPMHDGATKIASLSLRDYTDDLVDLVNSLNAPPLLVGHSMGGLLAQLVAARTRHIGLVAACPAPAAGINASTPANRRMARPCFLRLRPWAKPVRPPEFERFQQWIANSQTEDTAREIHDGLVCESGRAQCEMLLAALNLSKATVVDYSAVTTPVLAIGGECDRIVPAGAVRQTASRYHHGTSVEIAQSDHMVFSGGALPVAMGHIDDWIAKNRVLFSV
;
A
#
# COMPACT_ATOMS: atom_id res chain seq x y z
N ASN A 1 1.33 5.72 0.53
CA ASN A 1 1.12 7.18 0.63
C ASN A 1 2.45 7.91 0.76
N TRP A 2 2.55 9.12 0.19
CA TRP A 2 3.66 10.07 0.35
C TRP A 2 5.04 9.58 -0.11
N SER A 3 5.17 8.45 -0.78
CA SER A 3 6.46 7.83 -1.11
C SER A 3 6.74 7.79 -2.60
N ARG A 4 8.03 7.82 -2.95
CA ARG A 4 8.56 7.53 -4.29
C ARG A 4 9.02 6.08 -4.38
N GLY A 5 9.19 5.59 -5.60
CA GLY A 5 9.72 4.24 -5.84
C GLY A 5 11.11 4.02 -5.24
N GLU A 6 11.96 5.05 -5.22
CA GLU A 6 13.31 5.01 -4.64
C GLU A 6 13.33 4.64 -3.15
N GLN A 7 12.30 5.04 -2.40
CA GLN A 7 12.18 4.74 -0.97
C GLN A 7 11.88 3.26 -0.68
N LEU A 8 11.60 2.48 -1.71
CA LEU A 8 11.44 1.03 -1.63
C LEU A 8 12.73 0.28 -1.98
N ALA A 9 13.89 0.96 -2.01
CA ALA A 9 15.16 0.38 -2.43
C ALA A 9 15.54 -0.86 -1.62
N ALA A 10 15.36 -0.87 -0.31
CA ALA A 10 15.66 -2.03 0.54
C ALA A 10 14.75 -3.23 0.21
N ALA A 11 13.44 -2.99 0.05
CA ALA A 11 12.51 -4.04 -0.35
C ALA A 11 12.81 -4.53 -1.78
N ARG A 12 13.12 -3.61 -2.71
CA ARG A 12 13.53 -3.94 -4.07
C ARG A 12 14.75 -4.87 -4.07
N ALA A 13 15.80 -4.49 -3.35
CA ALA A 13 17.02 -5.31 -3.24
C ALA A 13 16.72 -6.70 -2.66
N ALA A 14 15.85 -6.79 -1.65
CA ALA A 14 15.47 -8.06 -1.06
C ALA A 14 14.74 -9.01 -2.04
N PHE A 15 13.95 -8.48 -2.99
CA PHE A 15 13.35 -9.27 -4.07
C PHE A 15 14.39 -9.62 -5.15
N GLU A 16 15.30 -8.70 -5.50
CA GLU A 16 16.37 -8.94 -6.48
C GLU A 16 17.33 -10.04 -6.00
N GLU A 17 17.67 -10.10 -4.71
CA GLU A 17 18.44 -11.18 -4.09
C GLU A 17 17.76 -12.57 -4.23
N ARG A 18 16.44 -12.60 -4.43
CA ARG A 18 15.63 -13.80 -4.65
C ARG A 18 15.46 -14.15 -6.13
N GLY A 19 16.13 -13.42 -7.02
CA GLY A 19 16.11 -13.65 -8.47
C GLY A 19 14.95 -12.98 -9.21
N PHE A 20 14.18 -12.11 -8.58
CA PHE A 20 13.17 -11.30 -9.26
C PHE A 20 13.81 -10.09 -9.96
N THR A 21 13.28 -9.71 -11.11
CA THR A 21 13.49 -8.37 -11.66
C THR A 21 12.44 -7.44 -11.03
N ALA A 22 12.87 -6.58 -10.10
CA ALA A 22 11.95 -5.77 -9.33
C ALA A 22 11.75 -4.36 -9.93
N HIS A 23 10.50 -3.97 -10.15
CA HIS A 23 10.09 -2.65 -10.59
C HIS A 23 9.43 -1.89 -9.44
N THR A 24 9.93 -0.71 -9.11
CA THR A 24 9.37 0.18 -8.07
C THR A 24 8.90 1.48 -8.71
N PRO A 25 7.72 1.50 -9.36
CA PRO A 25 7.24 2.69 -10.04
C PRO A 25 6.96 3.83 -9.05
N THR A 26 7.37 5.03 -9.41
CA THR A 26 6.94 6.25 -8.74
C THR A 26 5.57 6.65 -9.32
N LEU A 27 4.57 6.83 -8.46
CA LEU A 27 3.23 7.24 -8.90
C LEU A 27 3.27 8.64 -9.53
N ARG A 28 2.34 8.89 -10.43
CA ARG A 28 2.21 10.15 -11.19
C ARG A 28 2.37 11.38 -10.31
N HIS A 29 3.30 12.25 -10.67
CA HIS A 29 3.67 13.50 -10.01
C HIS A 29 4.32 13.39 -8.63
N HIS A 30 4.57 12.17 -8.11
CA HIS A 30 5.37 12.00 -6.88
C HIS A 30 6.87 12.19 -7.15
N GLU A 31 7.32 12.14 -8.41
CA GLU A 31 8.69 12.45 -8.82
C GLU A 31 9.04 13.94 -8.67
N LEU A 32 8.02 14.80 -8.64
CA LEU A 32 8.21 16.24 -8.58
C LEU A 32 8.60 16.71 -7.17
N PRO A 33 9.35 17.84 -7.05
CA PRO A 33 9.57 18.49 -5.77
C PRO A 33 8.25 18.81 -5.06
N MET A 34 8.27 18.83 -3.71
CA MET A 34 7.07 18.97 -2.90
C MET A 34 6.19 20.17 -3.29
N HIS A 35 6.81 21.31 -3.65
CA HIS A 35 6.09 22.52 -4.04
C HIS A 35 5.40 22.37 -5.40
N ASP A 36 6.11 21.85 -6.39
CA ASP A 36 5.62 21.75 -7.78
C ASP A 36 4.66 20.55 -7.95
N GLY A 37 4.93 19.45 -7.25
CA GLY A 37 4.08 18.27 -7.23
C GLY A 37 2.73 18.53 -6.56
N ALA A 38 2.70 19.34 -5.51
CA ALA A 38 1.51 19.59 -4.71
C ALA A 38 0.29 20.04 -5.54
N THR A 39 0.47 20.93 -6.52
CA THR A 39 -0.63 21.44 -7.35
C THR A 39 -1.12 20.37 -8.34
N LYS A 40 -0.20 19.61 -8.95
CA LYS A 40 -0.53 18.61 -9.98
C LYS A 40 -1.15 17.35 -9.39
N ILE A 41 -0.72 16.96 -8.20
CA ILE A 41 -1.17 15.74 -7.52
C ILE A 41 -2.52 15.89 -6.84
N ALA A 42 -2.89 17.12 -6.43
CA ALA A 42 -3.97 17.41 -5.47
C ALA A 42 -5.31 16.71 -5.77
N SER A 43 -5.69 16.58 -7.04
CA SER A 43 -6.99 16.05 -7.46
C SER A 43 -6.94 14.69 -8.15
N LEU A 44 -5.79 14.02 -8.15
CA LEU A 44 -5.67 12.68 -8.71
C LEU A 44 -6.47 11.67 -7.87
N SER A 45 -7.23 10.82 -8.55
CA SER A 45 -7.98 9.71 -7.94
C SER A 45 -7.10 8.48 -7.79
N LEU A 46 -7.48 7.57 -6.90
CA LEU A 46 -6.94 6.21 -6.89
C LEU A 46 -7.11 5.50 -8.25
N ARG A 47 -8.12 5.89 -9.04
CA ARG A 47 -8.31 5.38 -10.40
C ARG A 47 -7.19 5.79 -11.34
N ASP A 48 -6.78 7.07 -11.30
CA ASP A 48 -5.68 7.57 -12.13
C ASP A 48 -4.40 6.79 -11.86
N TYR A 49 -4.09 6.54 -10.58
CA TYR A 49 -2.95 5.69 -10.19
C TYR A 49 -3.12 4.23 -10.62
N THR A 50 -4.34 3.69 -10.48
CA THR A 50 -4.63 2.31 -10.89
C THR A 50 -4.46 2.14 -12.39
N ASP A 51 -4.95 3.09 -13.20
CA ASP A 51 -4.85 3.05 -14.66
C ASP A 51 -3.39 3.08 -15.12
N ASP A 52 -2.56 3.98 -14.56
CA ASP A 52 -1.13 4.02 -14.84
C ASP A 52 -0.42 2.70 -14.52
N LEU A 53 -0.75 2.09 -13.37
CA LEU A 53 -0.16 0.82 -12.95
C LEU A 53 -0.65 -0.36 -13.79
N VAL A 54 -1.90 -0.36 -14.24
CA VAL A 54 -2.44 -1.35 -15.18
C VAL A 54 -1.71 -1.28 -16.51
N ASP A 55 -1.49 -0.07 -17.03
CA ASP A 55 -0.76 0.14 -18.27
C ASP A 55 0.70 -0.36 -18.13
N LEU A 56 1.35 -0.05 -17.01
CA LEU A 56 2.69 -0.55 -16.71
C LEU A 56 2.72 -2.08 -16.68
N VAL A 57 1.82 -2.73 -15.93
CA VAL A 57 1.79 -4.20 -15.83
C VAL A 57 1.54 -4.84 -17.19
N ASN A 58 0.63 -4.29 -17.99
CA ASN A 58 0.34 -4.79 -19.33
C ASN A 58 1.49 -4.59 -20.31
N SER A 59 2.43 -3.68 -20.02
CA SER A 59 3.64 -3.48 -20.85
C SER A 59 4.77 -4.47 -20.53
N LEU A 60 4.66 -5.25 -19.45
CA LEU A 60 5.67 -6.22 -19.07
C LEU A 60 5.61 -7.47 -19.96
N ASN A 61 6.78 -8.05 -20.23
CA ASN A 61 6.90 -9.26 -21.07
C ASN A 61 6.35 -10.54 -20.38
N ALA A 62 6.26 -10.54 -19.05
CA ALA A 62 5.76 -11.67 -18.26
C ALA A 62 4.84 -11.18 -17.13
N PRO A 63 3.84 -11.98 -16.73
CA PRO A 63 2.97 -11.65 -15.59
C PRO A 63 3.80 -11.50 -14.31
N PRO A 64 3.73 -10.35 -13.60
CA PRO A 64 4.53 -10.11 -12.40
C PRO A 64 3.91 -10.72 -11.14
N LEU A 65 4.71 -10.85 -10.07
CA LEU A 65 4.23 -10.84 -8.69
C LEU A 65 3.93 -9.39 -8.31
N LEU A 66 2.68 -9.10 -7.98
CA LEU A 66 2.28 -7.77 -7.53
C LEU A 66 2.54 -7.63 -6.03
N VAL A 67 3.26 -6.59 -5.64
CA VAL A 67 3.56 -6.29 -4.23
C VAL A 67 3.18 -4.84 -3.93
N GLY A 68 2.37 -4.61 -2.91
CA GLY A 68 1.99 -3.26 -2.53
C GLY A 68 1.93 -3.07 -1.03
N HIS A 69 2.32 -1.89 -0.57
CA HIS A 69 2.30 -1.50 0.84
C HIS A 69 1.34 -0.33 1.07
N SER A 70 0.54 -0.38 2.11
CA SER A 70 -0.40 0.68 2.51
C SER A 70 -1.36 1.06 1.35
N MET A 71 -1.40 2.30 0.90
CA MET A 71 -2.13 2.70 -0.31
C MET A 71 -1.70 1.87 -1.53
N GLY A 72 -0.41 1.57 -1.66
CA GLY A 72 0.09 0.67 -2.70
C GLY A 72 -0.48 -0.75 -2.57
N GLY A 73 -0.78 -1.22 -1.36
CA GLY A 73 -1.46 -2.50 -1.12
C GLY A 73 -2.92 -2.51 -1.59
N LEU A 74 -3.62 -1.38 -1.52
CA LEU A 74 -4.94 -1.22 -2.13
C LEU A 74 -4.82 -1.12 -3.66
N LEU A 75 -3.89 -0.32 -4.17
CA LEU A 75 -3.65 -0.19 -5.62
C LEU A 75 -3.27 -1.53 -6.23
N ALA A 76 -2.43 -2.33 -5.59
CA ALA A 76 -2.05 -3.66 -6.06
C ALA A 76 -3.27 -4.59 -6.18
N GLN A 77 -4.25 -4.52 -5.25
CA GLN A 77 -5.51 -5.26 -5.33
C GLN A 77 -6.38 -4.80 -6.51
N LEU A 78 -6.48 -3.47 -6.75
CA LEU A 78 -7.22 -2.90 -7.86
C LEU A 78 -6.59 -3.26 -9.22
N VAL A 79 -5.27 -3.29 -9.29
CA VAL A 79 -4.49 -3.71 -10.47
C VAL A 79 -4.65 -5.22 -10.71
N ALA A 80 -4.55 -6.03 -9.65
CA ALA A 80 -4.71 -7.48 -9.73
C ALA A 80 -6.04 -7.89 -10.36
N ALA A 81 -7.13 -7.18 -10.02
CA ALA A 81 -8.45 -7.42 -10.60
C ALA A 81 -8.57 -7.09 -12.11
N ARG A 82 -7.54 -6.47 -12.72
CA ARG A 82 -7.58 -5.94 -14.09
C ARG A 82 -6.43 -6.41 -14.97
N THR A 83 -5.48 -7.19 -14.42
CA THR A 83 -4.26 -7.58 -15.12
C THR A 83 -3.93 -9.05 -14.92
N ARG A 84 -3.09 -9.60 -15.80
CA ARG A 84 -2.48 -10.91 -15.60
C ARG A 84 -1.29 -10.77 -14.65
N HIS A 85 -1.25 -11.62 -13.62
CA HIS A 85 -0.20 -11.64 -12.61
C HIS A 85 -0.07 -13.06 -12.04
N ILE A 86 1.05 -13.36 -11.39
CA ILE A 86 1.29 -14.70 -10.81
C ILE A 86 0.85 -14.79 -9.35
N GLY A 87 0.71 -13.68 -8.65
CA GLY A 87 0.29 -13.60 -7.24
C GLY A 87 0.24 -12.16 -6.75
N LEU A 88 -0.32 -11.96 -5.57
CA LEU A 88 -0.48 -10.63 -4.95
C LEU A 88 -0.02 -10.66 -3.49
N VAL A 89 0.88 -9.76 -3.12
CA VAL A 89 1.24 -9.46 -1.73
C VAL A 89 0.72 -8.07 -1.36
N ALA A 90 -0.21 -8.01 -0.42
CA ALA A 90 -0.79 -6.77 0.11
C ALA A 90 -0.33 -6.55 1.55
N ALA A 91 0.71 -5.72 1.75
CA ALA A 91 1.29 -5.43 3.06
C ALA A 91 0.62 -4.21 3.69
N CYS A 92 0.08 -4.36 4.89
CA CYS A 92 -0.67 -3.34 5.62
C CYS A 92 -1.63 -2.55 4.70
N PRO A 93 -2.45 -3.24 3.86
CA PRO A 93 -3.16 -2.59 2.77
C PRO A 93 -4.17 -1.57 3.30
N ALA A 94 -4.20 -0.40 2.70
CA ALA A 94 -5.29 0.53 2.94
C ALA A 94 -6.64 -0.16 2.61
N PRO A 95 -7.71 0.15 3.37
CA PRO A 95 -8.97 -0.59 3.27
C PRO A 95 -9.64 -0.40 1.91
N ALA A 96 -9.99 -1.49 1.27
CA ALA A 96 -10.94 -1.49 0.16
C ALA A 96 -12.38 -1.24 0.67
N ALA A 97 -13.30 -0.93 -0.24
CA ALA A 97 -14.70 -0.77 0.11
C ALA A 97 -15.24 -2.04 0.81
N GLY A 98 -15.90 -1.84 1.95
CA GLY A 98 -16.43 -2.93 2.77
C GLY A 98 -15.44 -3.59 3.74
N ILE A 99 -14.20 -3.09 3.83
CA ILE A 99 -13.22 -3.48 4.84
C ILE A 99 -13.21 -2.44 5.97
N ASN A 100 -13.36 -2.88 7.20
CA ASN A 100 -13.36 -1.98 8.36
C ASN A 100 -11.92 -1.83 8.92
N ALA A 101 -11.35 -0.65 8.76
CA ALA A 101 -10.06 -0.28 9.31
C ALA A 101 -10.13 0.99 10.17
N SER A 102 -11.23 1.20 10.89
CA SER A 102 -11.39 2.38 11.74
C SER A 102 -10.49 2.32 12.97
N THR A 103 -9.48 3.18 13.01
CA THR A 103 -8.61 3.39 14.18
C THR A 103 -8.68 4.85 14.65
N PRO A 104 -8.24 5.17 15.87
CA PRO A 104 -8.13 6.57 16.31
C PRO A 104 -7.25 7.41 15.37
N ALA A 105 -6.16 6.85 14.85
CA ALA A 105 -5.28 7.49 13.89
C ALA A 105 -6.02 7.79 12.58
N ASN A 106 -6.69 6.79 11.99
CA ASN A 106 -7.45 6.96 10.74
C ASN A 106 -8.58 7.98 10.89
N ARG A 107 -9.33 7.95 11.99
CA ARG A 107 -10.37 8.95 12.26
C ARG A 107 -9.80 10.37 12.32
N ARG A 108 -8.61 10.54 12.93
CA ARG A 108 -7.93 11.84 12.99
C ARG A 108 -7.41 12.29 11.62
N MET A 109 -6.85 11.37 10.84
CA MET A 109 -6.39 11.62 9.46
C MET A 109 -7.55 11.94 8.50
N ALA A 110 -8.74 11.37 8.73
CA ALA A 110 -9.93 11.62 7.92
C ALA A 110 -10.60 12.99 8.22
N ARG A 111 -10.34 13.62 9.39
CA ARG A 111 -10.97 14.91 9.75
C ARG A 111 -10.87 15.99 8.67
N PRO A 112 -9.74 16.21 8.00
CA PRO A 112 -9.64 17.21 6.93
C PRO A 112 -10.59 16.92 5.75
N CYS A 113 -10.96 15.66 5.48
CA CYS A 113 -11.91 15.30 4.43
C CYS A 113 -13.33 15.82 4.72
N PHE A 114 -13.64 16.09 5.99
CA PHE A 114 -14.95 16.62 6.40
C PHE A 114 -14.92 18.11 6.74
N LEU A 115 -13.79 18.63 7.23
CA LEU A 115 -13.69 19.97 7.79
C LEU A 115 -13.13 21.01 6.82
N ARG A 116 -12.45 20.58 5.75
CA ARG A 116 -11.89 21.48 4.74
C ARG A 116 -12.85 21.68 3.58
N LEU A 117 -12.89 22.89 3.05
CA LEU A 117 -13.58 23.17 1.80
C LEU A 117 -12.79 22.51 0.65
N ARG A 118 -13.46 21.62 -0.12
CA ARG A 118 -12.89 20.87 -1.25
C ARG A 118 -11.59 20.14 -0.88
N PRO A 119 -11.59 19.25 0.12
CA PRO A 119 -10.39 18.54 0.54
C PRO A 119 -9.78 17.70 -0.60
N TRP A 120 -10.61 17.21 -1.51
CA TRP A 120 -10.23 16.46 -2.70
C TRP A 120 -9.54 17.29 -3.81
N ALA A 121 -9.42 18.58 -3.66
CA ALA A 121 -8.73 19.49 -4.58
C ALA A 121 -7.48 20.12 -3.95
N LYS A 122 -7.02 19.60 -2.82
CA LYS A 122 -5.85 20.10 -2.09
C LYS A 122 -4.85 18.98 -1.83
N PRO A 123 -3.54 19.24 -1.95
CA PRO A 123 -2.54 18.24 -1.61
C PRO A 123 -2.55 17.98 -0.10
N VAL A 124 -2.17 16.76 0.26
CA VAL A 124 -1.95 16.35 1.64
C VAL A 124 -0.46 16.19 1.87
N ARG A 125 0.08 16.97 2.78
CA ARG A 125 1.47 16.85 3.22
C ARG A 125 1.61 15.67 4.18
N PRO A 126 2.80 15.05 4.26
CA PRO A 126 3.11 14.12 5.33
C PRO A 126 2.83 14.73 6.71
N PRO A 127 2.50 13.91 7.71
CA PRO A 127 2.41 14.40 9.08
C PRO A 127 3.79 14.86 9.58
N GLU A 128 3.81 15.76 10.56
CA GLU A 128 5.04 16.11 11.28
C GLU A 128 5.71 14.85 11.86
N PHE A 129 7.04 14.89 12.00
CA PHE A 129 7.85 13.71 12.35
C PHE A 129 7.35 12.98 13.60
N GLU A 130 7.04 13.71 14.68
CA GLU A 130 6.57 13.13 15.94
C GLU A 130 5.27 12.33 15.77
N ARG A 131 4.36 12.82 14.90
CA ARG A 131 3.11 12.13 14.57
C ARG A 131 3.35 10.95 13.64
N PHE A 132 4.26 11.10 12.69
CA PHE A 132 4.67 10.01 11.82
C PHE A 132 5.25 8.86 12.66
N GLN A 133 6.20 9.15 13.53
CA GLN A 133 6.80 8.17 14.42
C GLN A 133 5.75 7.57 15.37
N GLN A 134 4.88 8.38 15.96
CA GLN A 134 3.86 7.88 16.90
C GLN A 134 2.84 6.94 16.27
N TRP A 135 2.45 7.16 15.00
CA TRP A 135 1.30 6.48 14.41
C TRP A 135 1.65 5.50 13.30
N ILE A 136 2.76 5.72 12.59
CA ILE A 136 3.11 4.99 11.38
C ILE A 136 4.38 4.16 11.59
N ALA A 137 5.42 4.77 12.19
CA ALA A 137 6.72 4.15 12.43
C ALA A 137 6.98 3.94 13.94
N ASN A 138 5.97 3.45 14.66
CA ASN A 138 5.98 3.41 16.12
C ASN A 138 6.78 2.23 16.72
N SER A 139 7.27 1.33 15.91
CA SER A 139 8.19 0.24 16.29
C SER A 139 9.56 0.36 15.60
N GLN A 140 9.76 1.40 14.77
CA GLN A 140 11.05 1.66 14.13
C GLN A 140 11.99 2.39 15.09
N THR A 141 13.31 2.27 14.85
CA THR A 141 14.28 3.15 15.50
C THR A 141 14.05 4.59 15.04
N GLU A 142 14.48 5.57 15.83
CA GLU A 142 14.34 6.99 15.45
C GLU A 142 15.05 7.29 14.13
N ASP A 143 16.26 6.74 13.93
CA ASP A 143 17.04 6.94 12.71
C ASP A 143 16.31 6.39 11.49
N THR A 144 15.78 5.16 11.57
CA THR A 144 14.97 4.56 10.49
C THR A 144 13.70 5.36 10.22
N ALA A 145 13.00 5.78 11.27
CA ALA A 145 11.79 6.58 11.12
C ALA A 145 12.08 7.95 10.47
N ARG A 146 13.21 8.57 10.82
CA ARG A 146 13.65 9.85 10.26
C ARG A 146 14.06 9.71 8.80
N GLU A 147 14.83 8.70 8.44
CA GLU A 147 15.20 8.39 7.05
C GLU A 147 13.96 8.23 6.17
N ILE A 148 12.98 7.46 6.62
CA ILE A 148 11.72 7.28 5.89
C ILE A 148 10.97 8.61 5.77
N HIS A 149 10.84 9.37 6.87
CA HIS A 149 10.08 10.61 6.91
C HIS A 149 10.66 11.70 5.99
N ASP A 150 11.97 11.85 5.97
CA ASP A 150 12.67 12.89 5.19
C ASP A 150 12.52 12.69 3.67
N GLY A 151 12.28 11.45 3.24
CA GLY A 151 12.00 11.13 1.84
C GLY A 151 10.53 11.33 1.42
N LEU A 152 9.60 11.63 2.33
CA LEU A 152 8.19 11.73 2.01
C LEU A 152 7.87 12.97 1.16
N VAL A 153 6.85 12.83 0.28
CA VAL A 153 6.37 13.87 -0.63
C VAL A 153 4.86 14.13 -0.40
N CYS A 154 4.27 15.06 -1.14
CA CYS A 154 2.82 15.29 -1.09
C CYS A 154 2.03 14.11 -1.63
N GLU A 155 0.80 13.97 -1.17
CA GLU A 155 -0.19 13.03 -1.70
C GLU A 155 -1.43 13.77 -2.19
N SER A 156 -2.20 13.12 -3.06
CA SER A 156 -3.49 13.64 -3.51
C SER A 156 -4.52 13.69 -2.38
N GLY A 157 -5.13 14.85 -2.21
CA GLY A 157 -6.25 14.98 -1.27
C GLY A 157 -7.46 14.16 -1.71
N ARG A 158 -7.66 13.99 -3.02
CA ARG A 158 -8.72 13.13 -3.55
C ARG A 158 -8.46 11.66 -3.25
N ALA A 159 -7.29 11.15 -3.59
CA ALA A 159 -6.92 9.76 -3.28
C ALA A 159 -6.98 9.49 -1.78
N GLN A 160 -6.50 10.42 -0.96
CA GLN A 160 -6.57 10.34 0.50
C GLN A 160 -8.02 10.27 1.00
N CYS A 161 -8.92 11.13 0.50
CA CYS A 161 -10.34 11.09 0.88
C CYS A 161 -11.03 9.81 0.39
N GLU A 162 -10.78 9.37 -0.85
CA GLU A 162 -11.32 8.12 -1.38
C GLU A 162 -10.92 6.92 -0.52
N MET A 163 -9.67 6.87 -0.06
CA MET A 163 -9.15 5.82 0.79
C MET A 163 -9.72 5.87 2.22
N LEU A 164 -9.66 7.03 2.87
CA LEU A 164 -10.12 7.18 4.26
C LEU A 164 -11.65 7.10 4.41
N LEU A 165 -12.39 7.38 3.33
CA LEU A 165 -13.84 7.28 3.25
C LEU A 165 -14.31 6.05 2.45
N ALA A 166 -13.45 5.04 2.29
CA ALA A 166 -13.76 3.82 1.54
C ALA A 166 -15.05 3.13 1.99
N ALA A 167 -15.35 3.18 3.29
CA ALA A 167 -16.60 2.65 3.85
C ALA A 167 -17.87 3.32 3.30
N LEU A 168 -17.80 4.59 2.89
CA LEU A 168 -18.92 5.34 2.29
C LEU A 168 -19.05 5.05 0.78
N ASN A 169 -18.03 4.48 0.16
CA ASN A 169 -18.01 4.05 -1.24
C ASN A 169 -18.51 5.11 -2.26
N LEU A 170 -18.33 6.39 -1.95
CA LEU A 170 -18.90 7.51 -2.73
C LEU A 170 -18.37 7.56 -4.17
N SER A 171 -17.06 7.31 -4.35
CA SER A 171 -16.41 7.35 -5.68
C SER A 171 -16.30 5.99 -6.36
N LYS A 172 -16.54 4.88 -5.63
CA LYS A 172 -16.24 3.51 -6.03
C LYS A 172 -14.76 3.27 -6.42
N ALA A 173 -13.86 4.19 -6.10
CA ALA A 173 -12.44 4.10 -6.46
C ALA A 173 -11.69 3.05 -5.62
N THR A 174 -12.28 2.57 -4.53
CA THR A 174 -11.74 1.55 -3.62
C THR A 174 -12.44 0.21 -3.74
N VAL A 175 -13.32 0.03 -4.74
CA VAL A 175 -14.04 -1.24 -4.97
C VAL A 175 -13.13 -2.20 -5.72
N VAL A 176 -12.80 -3.31 -5.09
CA VAL A 176 -12.02 -4.41 -5.67
C VAL A 176 -12.97 -5.49 -6.15
N ASP A 177 -12.82 -5.95 -7.39
CA ASP A 177 -13.45 -7.18 -7.87
C ASP A 177 -12.61 -8.38 -7.44
N TYR A 178 -12.91 -8.90 -6.26
CA TYR A 178 -12.19 -10.03 -5.68
C TYR A 178 -12.36 -11.31 -6.51
N SER A 179 -13.45 -11.45 -7.25
CA SER A 179 -13.72 -12.63 -8.07
C SER A 179 -12.83 -12.71 -9.31
N ALA A 180 -12.33 -11.58 -9.78
CA ALA A 180 -11.38 -11.51 -10.89
C ALA A 180 -9.95 -11.95 -10.50
N VAL A 181 -9.62 -12.02 -9.20
CA VAL A 181 -8.30 -12.40 -8.70
C VAL A 181 -8.31 -13.89 -8.36
N THR A 182 -7.80 -14.70 -9.26
CA THR A 182 -7.76 -16.17 -9.13
C THR A 182 -6.41 -16.70 -8.66
N THR A 183 -5.38 -15.85 -8.62
CA THR A 183 -4.03 -16.19 -8.16
C THR A 183 -3.95 -16.17 -6.63
N PRO A 184 -2.91 -16.76 -6.04
CA PRO A 184 -2.68 -16.69 -4.60
C PRO A 184 -2.53 -15.24 -4.11
N VAL A 185 -3.08 -14.96 -2.91
CA VAL A 185 -3.00 -13.65 -2.27
C VAL A 185 -2.46 -13.79 -0.85
N LEU A 186 -1.42 -13.02 -0.52
CA LEU A 186 -0.88 -12.88 0.82
C LEU A 186 -1.17 -11.47 1.35
N ALA A 187 -1.89 -11.37 2.45
CA ALA A 187 -2.03 -10.13 3.19
C ALA A 187 -1.11 -10.15 4.43
N ILE A 188 -0.24 -9.15 4.56
CA ILE A 188 0.71 -9.02 5.68
C ILE A 188 0.28 -7.84 6.56
N GLY A 189 0.24 -8.02 7.88
CA GLY A 189 0.01 -6.96 8.85
C GLY A 189 1.10 -6.87 9.90
N GLY A 190 1.24 -5.71 10.53
CA GLY A 190 2.04 -5.55 11.74
C GLY A 190 1.15 -5.61 12.98
N GLU A 191 1.58 -6.32 14.03
CA GLU A 191 0.84 -6.43 15.30
C GLU A 191 0.61 -5.06 15.97
N CYS A 192 1.62 -4.18 15.86
CA CYS A 192 1.59 -2.84 16.43
C CYS A 192 1.10 -1.76 15.47
N ASP A 193 0.57 -2.14 14.29
CA ASP A 193 0.10 -1.18 13.27
C ASP A 193 -1.11 -0.38 13.79
N ARG A 194 -0.92 0.94 13.95
CA ARG A 194 -1.94 1.87 14.43
C ARG A 194 -2.80 2.45 13.31
N ILE A 195 -2.42 2.19 12.05
CA ILE A 195 -3.11 2.65 10.84
C ILE A 195 -4.05 1.57 10.30
N VAL A 196 -3.51 0.37 10.04
CA VAL A 196 -4.27 -0.75 9.50
C VAL A 196 -4.29 -1.90 10.54
N PRO A 197 -5.37 -2.04 11.31
CA PRO A 197 -5.43 -3.07 12.34
C PRO A 197 -5.40 -4.47 11.71
N ALA A 198 -4.79 -5.43 12.41
CA ALA A 198 -4.67 -6.82 11.96
C ALA A 198 -6.02 -7.45 11.53
N GLY A 199 -7.12 -7.04 12.16
CA GLY A 199 -8.47 -7.44 11.77
C GLY A 199 -8.84 -7.03 10.33
N ALA A 200 -8.40 -5.85 9.88
CA ALA A 200 -8.61 -5.40 8.51
C ALA A 200 -7.77 -6.21 7.50
N VAL A 201 -6.54 -6.56 7.88
CA VAL A 201 -5.65 -7.40 7.08
C VAL A 201 -6.25 -8.80 6.89
N ARG A 202 -6.71 -9.42 7.98
CA ARG A 202 -7.40 -10.72 7.93
C ARG A 202 -8.67 -10.65 7.10
N GLN A 203 -9.46 -9.58 7.25
CA GLN A 203 -10.68 -9.37 6.46
C GLN A 203 -10.34 -9.18 4.97
N THR A 204 -9.25 -8.51 4.64
CA THR A 204 -8.78 -8.37 3.24
C THR A 204 -8.45 -9.74 2.65
N ALA A 205 -7.65 -10.56 3.32
CA ALA A 205 -7.30 -11.90 2.85
C ALA A 205 -8.55 -12.78 2.64
N SER A 206 -9.51 -12.72 3.57
CA SER A 206 -10.73 -13.55 3.50
C SER A 206 -11.67 -13.23 2.33
N ARG A 207 -11.43 -12.14 1.60
CA ARG A 207 -12.17 -11.80 0.37
C ARG A 207 -11.75 -12.61 -0.84
N TYR A 208 -10.55 -13.19 -0.80
CA TYR A 208 -9.98 -13.94 -1.93
C TYR A 208 -10.12 -15.44 -1.73
N HIS A 209 -10.36 -16.16 -2.81
CA HIS A 209 -10.48 -17.63 -2.79
C HIS A 209 -9.19 -18.30 -2.28
N HIS A 210 -8.03 -17.79 -2.72
CA HIS A 210 -6.70 -18.26 -2.30
C HIS A 210 -5.99 -17.23 -1.41
N GLY A 211 -6.74 -16.60 -0.49
CA GLY A 211 -6.22 -15.58 0.40
C GLY A 211 -5.62 -16.18 1.68
N THR A 212 -4.43 -15.72 2.02
CA THR A 212 -3.72 -16.05 3.28
C THR A 212 -3.37 -14.76 3.98
N SER A 213 -3.44 -14.72 5.32
CA SER A 213 -2.96 -13.58 6.11
C SER A 213 -1.89 -14.01 7.10
N VAL A 214 -0.90 -13.15 7.30
CA VAL A 214 0.14 -13.27 8.33
C VAL A 214 0.26 -11.96 9.10
N GLU A 215 0.66 -12.05 10.35
CA GLU A 215 0.88 -10.92 11.23
C GLU A 215 2.31 -10.98 11.76
N ILE A 216 3.06 -9.88 11.60
CA ILE A 216 4.44 -9.79 12.06
C ILE A 216 4.42 -9.24 13.49
N ALA A 217 4.88 -10.07 14.44
CA ALA A 217 4.97 -9.68 15.84
C ALA A 217 5.83 -8.43 16.03
N GLN A 218 5.42 -7.55 16.96
CA GLN A 218 6.10 -6.31 17.34
C GLN A 218 6.37 -5.33 16.19
N SER A 219 5.82 -5.57 14.99
CA SER A 219 5.95 -4.68 13.84
C SER A 219 4.81 -3.68 13.76
N ASP A 220 5.14 -2.49 13.29
CA ASP A 220 4.19 -1.42 13.00
C ASP A 220 3.73 -1.43 11.52
N HIS A 221 3.26 -0.27 11.03
CA HIS A 221 2.85 -0.11 9.64
C HIS A 221 3.97 -0.31 8.62
N MET A 222 5.24 -0.11 9.01
CA MET A 222 6.41 -0.10 8.11
C MET A 222 7.06 -1.48 7.98
N VAL A 223 6.26 -2.51 7.64
CA VAL A 223 6.70 -3.92 7.56
C VAL A 223 7.78 -4.19 6.51
N PHE A 224 8.01 -3.29 5.56
CA PHE A 224 9.09 -3.37 4.57
C PHE A 224 10.29 -2.47 4.91
N SER A 225 10.45 -2.10 6.19
CA SER A 225 11.54 -1.26 6.65
C SER A 225 12.20 -1.85 7.89
N GLY A 226 13.46 -1.48 8.12
CA GLY A 226 14.22 -1.85 9.32
C GLY A 226 14.21 -3.36 9.60
N GLY A 227 14.09 -3.73 10.87
CA GLY A 227 14.10 -5.13 11.31
C GLY A 227 12.86 -5.95 10.89
N ALA A 228 11.78 -5.31 10.46
CA ALA A 228 10.59 -6.00 9.99
C ALA A 228 10.75 -6.56 8.55
N LEU A 229 11.58 -5.92 7.71
CA LEU A 229 11.77 -6.34 6.32
C LEU A 229 12.21 -7.81 6.18
N PRO A 230 13.28 -8.31 6.84
CA PRO A 230 13.67 -9.72 6.68
C PRO A 230 12.58 -10.68 7.16
N VAL A 231 11.78 -10.33 8.18
CA VAL A 231 10.68 -11.15 8.65
C VAL A 231 9.55 -11.20 7.62
N ALA A 232 9.19 -10.05 7.05
CA ALA A 232 8.20 -9.96 5.97
C ALA A 232 8.63 -10.80 4.75
N MET A 233 9.91 -10.71 4.36
CA MET A 233 10.45 -11.50 3.26
C MET A 233 10.44 -13.00 3.55
N GLY A 234 10.73 -13.44 4.77
CA GLY A 234 10.60 -14.84 5.18
C GLY A 234 9.17 -15.36 5.02
N HIS A 235 8.16 -14.59 5.42
CA HIS A 235 6.75 -14.96 5.20
C HIS A 235 6.37 -15.03 3.71
N ILE A 236 6.94 -14.15 2.89
CA ILE A 236 6.73 -14.17 1.43
C ILE A 236 7.39 -15.42 0.83
N ASP A 237 8.61 -15.77 1.24
CA ASP A 237 9.32 -16.97 0.78
C ASP A 237 8.53 -18.24 1.10
N ASP A 238 8.06 -18.37 2.34
CA ASP A 238 7.23 -19.49 2.78
C ASP A 238 5.92 -19.58 1.99
N TRP A 239 5.28 -18.45 1.74
CA TRP A 239 4.05 -18.40 0.97
C TRP A 239 4.27 -18.75 -0.50
N ILE A 240 5.33 -18.28 -1.14
CA ILE A 240 5.72 -18.66 -2.49
C ILE A 240 5.97 -20.17 -2.55
N ALA A 241 6.72 -20.73 -1.58
CA ALA A 241 7.03 -22.15 -1.54
C ALA A 241 5.77 -23.02 -1.43
N LYS A 242 4.79 -22.61 -0.62
CA LYS A 242 3.51 -23.32 -0.44
C LYS A 242 2.61 -23.27 -1.67
N ASN A 243 2.75 -22.24 -2.50
CA ASN A 243 1.89 -22.01 -3.67
C ASN A 243 2.61 -22.29 -5.00
N ARG A 244 3.76 -22.97 -5.00
CA ARG A 244 4.59 -23.21 -6.21
C ARG A 244 3.79 -23.76 -7.40
N VAL A 245 2.84 -24.65 -7.15
CA VAL A 245 2.00 -25.25 -8.20
C VAL A 245 1.12 -24.19 -8.90
N LEU A 246 0.66 -23.19 -8.18
CA LEU A 246 -0.18 -22.09 -8.70
C LEU A 246 0.65 -21.01 -9.40
N PHE A 247 1.96 -20.94 -9.13
CA PHE A 247 2.89 -20.03 -9.82
C PHE A 247 3.48 -20.60 -11.11
N SER A 248 3.23 -21.88 -11.41
CA SER A 248 3.85 -22.62 -12.54
C SER A 248 2.96 -22.64 -13.80
N VAL A 249 2.03 -21.70 -13.92
CA VAL A 249 1.10 -21.62 -15.07
C VAL A 249 1.53 -20.55 -16.07
#